data_ba5223c6d886bd2705d9467cd308e5fc
#
_entry.id   ba5223c6d886bd2705d9467cd308e5fc
#
_cell.length_a   1.000
_cell.length_b   1.000
_cell.length_c   1.000
_cell.angle_alpha   90.00
_cell.angle_beta   90.00
_cell.angle_gamma   90.00
#
_symmetry.space_group_name_H-M   'P 1'
#
loop_
_entity.id
_entity.type
_entity.pdbx_description
1 polymer ?
#
loop_
_entity_poly.entity_id
_entity_poly.type
_entity_poly.pdbx_seq_one_letter_code
_entity_poly.pdbx_strand_id
1 'polypeptide(L)'
;MGTNQTGKRFYQVKVKSLDTTSIKELGRLMEPLQMQTFRKTYGKILELTIAEVSIEAIVSLTQYYDQPLRCFTFGDFQLVPTIEEFEEILGCPLGGRKPYLSSGCLPSLSRIATVVKDSARGLDRIKQIRNGIAGLPQKYLEDKARGMAHQGDWIPFMDVLALLIFGVVLFPNVDGLVDLAAIDAFLAYHHSKESPVVAVLADLFDTFDRRCEKSSARIICCLPALYVWLVSHLFQQDTRHPCPLLSHRSCTEKRRIDWDRLLAGIGGRTISWFPRWKEGKEGVLFSCGRYPNIPLVGTRGCINYNPALAIRQLGYPMRGAPTEESMSPFLVRDFGAQNSKTIQRIHKAWETPLKKDQERRGIRNGIIGGYHEWLKVHIQGLDWLAKLKVVSKESFEAPEEDEEVQTLKSELGKAKLAKEKFKLAATHVRKECAGLREENAITARALEQETKRARKEEYGRNKFRGALWGSNSELKLRREERDQSRAHGMVLKEELVACSRSKRSLSQRLCETETNMLAIIAKYQEELGLAAAHEHRIADEYAQVYAEKEARGRVIDSLHQEATMWMDRFALTLNGSQELPRWLAKAKAMADTYSAPEEIHGLLGYCQHMIDLMVHIIRNR
;
A
#
# COMPACT_ATOMS: atom_id res chain seq x y z
N MET A 1 30.79 19.98 -12.88
CA MET A 1 31.48 19.09 -11.92
C MET A 1 30.80 17.73 -11.98
N GLY A 2 31.30 16.84 -12.81
CA GLY A 2 30.79 15.49 -12.98
C GLY A 2 31.32 14.58 -11.90
N THR A 3 30.48 14.19 -10.97
CA THR A 3 30.88 13.33 -9.86
C THR A 3 30.86 11.87 -10.29
N ASN A 4 31.99 11.21 -10.20
CA ASN A 4 32.24 9.76 -10.23
C ASN A 4 31.48 9.01 -9.11
N GLN A 5 30.14 9.10 -9.05
CA GLN A 5 29.34 8.40 -8.03
C GLN A 5 28.81 7.05 -8.48
N THR A 6 28.98 6.68 -9.75
CA THR A 6 28.35 5.49 -10.35
C THR A 6 29.05 4.17 -9.98
N GLY A 7 30.33 4.15 -9.62
CA GLY A 7 31.07 2.93 -9.27
C GLY A 7 30.72 2.30 -7.92
N LYS A 8 30.19 3.06 -6.95
CA LYS A 8 29.87 2.56 -5.60
C LYS A 8 28.48 1.91 -5.45
N ARG A 9 27.58 2.06 -6.43
CA ARG A 9 26.22 1.50 -6.36
C ARG A 9 26.18 -0.03 -6.30
N PHE A 10 27.14 -0.70 -6.93
CA PHE A 10 27.12 -2.14 -7.12
C PHE A 10 27.48 -2.98 -5.89
N TYR A 11 28.14 -2.44 -4.89
CA TYR A 11 28.82 -3.25 -3.88
C TYR A 11 28.30 -3.16 -2.44
N GLN A 12 27.39 -2.26 -2.10
CA GLN A 12 26.99 -2.07 -0.68
C GLN A 12 25.53 -1.68 -0.47
N VAL A 13 24.59 -2.41 -1.08
CA VAL A 13 23.18 -2.22 -0.73
C VAL A 13 22.89 -2.90 0.60
N LYS A 14 22.57 -2.10 1.62
CA LYS A 14 22.12 -2.60 2.92
C LYS A 14 20.61 -2.67 2.94
N VAL A 15 20.06 -3.83 3.18
CA VAL A 15 18.62 -4.08 3.33
C VAL A 15 18.33 -4.34 4.79
N LYS A 16 17.24 -3.77 5.31
CA LYS A 16 16.78 -4.06 6.67
C LYS A 16 16.02 -5.40 6.66
N SER A 17 16.63 -6.44 7.22
CA SER A 17 15.91 -7.70 7.48
C SER A 17 14.79 -7.48 8.50
N LEU A 18 13.64 -8.10 8.29
CA LEU A 18 12.50 -8.05 9.20
C LEU A 18 12.47 -9.33 10.04
N ASP A 19 12.49 -9.18 11.35
CA ASP A 19 12.23 -10.31 12.26
C ASP A 19 10.72 -10.43 12.48
N THR A 20 10.12 -11.44 11.89
CA THR A 20 8.70 -11.76 11.98
C THR A 20 8.42 -12.99 12.83
N THR A 21 9.41 -13.52 13.54
CA THR A 21 9.33 -14.79 14.28
C THR A 21 8.21 -14.74 15.33
N SER A 22 8.22 -13.73 16.18
CA SER A 22 7.21 -13.55 17.24
C SER A 22 5.80 -13.35 16.67
N ILE A 23 5.66 -12.64 15.54
CA ILE A 23 4.37 -12.42 14.88
C ILE A 23 3.84 -13.73 14.28
N LYS A 24 4.72 -14.56 13.69
CA LYS A 24 4.36 -15.92 13.22
C LYS A 24 3.88 -16.81 14.36
N GLU A 25 4.57 -16.76 15.50
CA GLU A 25 4.17 -17.49 16.70
C GLU A 25 2.79 -17.05 17.19
N LEU A 26 2.55 -15.75 17.30
CA LEU A 26 1.25 -15.20 17.65
C LEU A 26 0.17 -15.63 16.65
N GLY A 27 0.46 -15.56 15.35
CA GLY A 27 -0.47 -15.99 14.31
C GLY A 27 -0.86 -17.47 14.43
N ARG A 28 0.03 -18.35 14.90
CA ARG A 28 -0.25 -19.77 15.11
C ARG A 28 -1.18 -20.06 16.30
N LEU A 29 -1.40 -19.10 17.18
CA LEU A 29 -2.36 -19.23 18.28
C LEU A 29 -3.81 -19.22 17.80
N MET A 30 -4.07 -18.64 16.60
CA MET A 30 -5.41 -18.56 16.04
C MET A 30 -5.86 -19.90 15.45
N GLU A 31 -7.07 -20.29 15.78
CA GLU A 31 -7.78 -21.40 15.13
C GLU A 31 -8.28 -20.97 13.72
N PRO A 32 -8.70 -21.93 12.86
CA PRO A 32 -9.12 -21.63 11.49
C PRO A 32 -10.22 -20.56 11.38
N LEU A 33 -11.18 -20.51 12.31
CA LEU A 33 -12.25 -19.52 12.31
C LEU A 33 -11.72 -18.11 12.61
N GLN A 34 -10.83 -17.99 13.59
CA GLN A 34 -10.19 -16.73 13.94
C GLN A 34 -9.27 -16.25 12.79
N MET A 35 -8.53 -17.17 12.17
CA MET A 35 -7.71 -16.89 10.99
C MET A 35 -8.56 -16.36 9.82
N GLN A 36 -9.72 -16.96 9.56
CA GLN A 36 -10.66 -16.49 8.56
C GLN A 36 -11.21 -15.09 8.91
N THR A 37 -11.55 -14.85 10.17
CA THR A 37 -12.01 -13.56 10.68
C THR A 37 -10.93 -12.50 10.55
N PHE A 38 -9.69 -12.82 10.92
CA PHE A 38 -8.54 -11.95 10.73
C PHE A 38 -8.36 -11.57 9.26
N ARG A 39 -8.38 -12.56 8.37
CA ARG A 39 -8.24 -12.35 6.92
C ARG A 39 -9.37 -11.48 6.35
N LYS A 40 -10.59 -11.68 6.79
CA LYS A 40 -11.74 -10.84 6.40
C LYS A 40 -11.59 -9.40 6.85
N THR A 41 -11.02 -9.17 8.05
CA THR A 41 -10.90 -7.85 8.67
C THR A 41 -9.68 -7.10 8.16
N TYR A 42 -8.54 -7.77 8.09
CA TYR A 42 -7.21 -7.17 7.84
C TYR A 42 -6.55 -7.60 6.52
N GLY A 43 -7.26 -8.34 5.67
CA GLY A 43 -6.72 -8.81 4.40
C GLY A 43 -5.67 -9.91 4.55
N LYS A 44 -4.68 -9.90 3.65
CA LYS A 44 -3.61 -10.92 3.58
C LYS A 44 -2.34 -10.53 4.35
N ILE A 45 -2.39 -9.50 5.21
CA ILE A 45 -1.18 -8.95 5.85
C ILE A 45 -0.44 -9.96 6.73
N LEU A 46 -1.15 -10.90 7.36
CA LEU A 46 -0.52 -11.98 8.13
C LEU A 46 0.25 -12.95 7.22
N GLU A 47 -0.26 -13.20 6.03
CA GLU A 47 0.40 -14.08 5.05
C GLU A 47 1.75 -13.52 4.61
N LEU A 48 1.92 -12.20 4.58
CA LEU A 48 3.20 -11.54 4.28
C LEU A 48 4.28 -11.90 5.31
N THR A 49 3.92 -12.19 6.54
CA THR A 49 4.89 -12.59 7.57
C THR A 49 5.49 -13.96 7.29
N ILE A 50 4.76 -14.82 6.55
CA ILE A 50 5.17 -16.19 6.23
C ILE A 50 6.05 -16.21 4.96
N ALA A 51 5.96 -15.17 4.12
CA ALA A 51 6.76 -15.06 2.92
C ALA A 51 8.26 -15.03 3.26
N GLU A 52 9.00 -16.01 2.77
CA GLU A 52 10.45 -16.05 2.91
C GLU A 52 11.08 -15.11 1.88
N VAL A 53 11.59 -13.99 2.34
CA VAL A 53 12.17 -12.95 1.49
C VAL A 53 13.63 -13.26 1.21
N SER A 54 14.00 -13.41 -0.06
CA SER A 54 15.40 -13.41 -0.46
C SER A 54 15.95 -11.98 -0.43
N ILE A 55 16.80 -11.68 0.53
CA ILE A 55 17.48 -10.39 0.63
C ILE A 55 18.36 -10.15 -0.60
N GLU A 56 18.98 -11.19 -1.13
CA GLU A 56 19.80 -11.18 -2.33
C GLU A 56 19.01 -10.71 -3.55
N ALA A 57 17.76 -11.16 -3.68
CA ALA A 57 16.85 -10.69 -4.73
C ALA A 57 16.60 -9.19 -4.66
N ILE A 58 16.34 -8.66 -3.47
CA ILE A 58 16.10 -7.23 -3.25
C ILE A 58 17.36 -6.42 -3.53
N VAL A 59 18.51 -6.91 -3.09
CA VAL A 59 19.81 -6.26 -3.35
C VAL A 59 20.10 -6.23 -4.85
N SER A 60 19.84 -7.32 -5.58
CA SER A 60 19.99 -7.37 -7.05
C SER A 60 19.00 -6.45 -7.73
N LEU A 61 17.71 -6.47 -7.34
CA LEU A 61 16.69 -5.59 -7.89
C LEU A 61 17.02 -4.11 -7.73
N THR A 62 17.61 -3.72 -6.58
CA THR A 62 17.98 -2.33 -6.29
C THR A 62 18.92 -1.73 -7.35
N GLN A 63 19.69 -2.56 -8.05
CA GLN A 63 20.60 -2.10 -9.11
C GLN A 63 19.86 -1.56 -10.34
N TYR A 64 18.62 -1.98 -10.54
CA TYR A 64 17.79 -1.63 -11.70
C TYR A 64 16.88 -0.43 -11.44
N TYR A 65 16.92 0.16 -10.23
CA TYR A 65 16.05 1.27 -9.88
C TYR A 65 16.47 2.57 -10.60
N ASP A 66 15.57 3.09 -11.38
CA ASP A 66 15.67 4.33 -12.14
C ASP A 66 14.96 5.44 -11.35
N GLN A 67 15.75 6.23 -10.61
CA GLN A 67 15.21 7.22 -9.66
C GLN A 67 14.35 8.30 -10.34
N PRO A 68 14.75 8.92 -11.46
CA PRO A 68 13.93 9.93 -12.12
C PRO A 68 12.55 9.44 -12.52
N LEU A 69 12.45 8.18 -12.93
CA LEU A 69 11.21 7.56 -13.39
C LEU A 69 10.48 6.79 -12.29
N ARG A 70 11.13 6.50 -11.16
CA ARG A 70 10.61 5.67 -10.06
C ARG A 70 10.09 4.32 -10.53
N CYS A 71 10.90 3.66 -11.34
CA CYS A 71 10.63 2.34 -11.86
C CYS A 71 11.90 1.49 -11.81
N PHE A 72 11.78 0.21 -12.13
CA PHE A 72 12.92 -0.67 -12.35
C PHE A 72 13.12 -0.81 -13.86
N THR A 73 14.21 -0.26 -14.40
CA THR A 73 14.54 -0.28 -15.82
C THR A 73 15.50 -1.42 -16.13
N PHE A 74 15.06 -2.34 -16.98
CA PHE A 74 15.83 -3.48 -17.48
C PHE A 74 16.31 -3.24 -18.92
N GLY A 75 16.83 -4.29 -19.56
CA GLY A 75 17.46 -4.14 -20.88
C GLY A 75 16.54 -3.74 -22.01
N ASP A 76 15.25 -4.07 -21.95
CA ASP A 76 14.25 -3.83 -22.99
C ASP A 76 12.84 -3.54 -22.45
N PHE A 77 12.70 -3.38 -21.12
CA PHE A 77 11.42 -3.12 -20.47
C PHE A 77 11.58 -2.43 -19.11
N GLN A 78 10.47 -1.97 -18.58
CA GLN A 78 10.36 -1.37 -17.24
C GLN A 78 9.29 -2.07 -16.42
N LEU A 79 9.49 -2.15 -15.11
CA LEU A 79 8.51 -2.61 -14.13
C LEU A 79 8.34 -1.57 -13.02
N VAL A 80 7.10 -1.38 -12.60
CA VAL A 80 6.74 -0.41 -11.56
C VAL A 80 5.82 -1.09 -10.54
N PRO A 81 6.11 -1.12 -9.25
CA PRO A 81 5.13 -1.51 -8.24
C PRO A 81 3.91 -0.60 -8.29
N THR A 82 2.71 -1.17 -8.44
CA THR A 82 1.46 -0.41 -8.62
C THR A 82 0.52 -0.57 -7.44
N ILE A 83 -0.40 0.37 -7.30
CA ILE A 83 -1.45 0.31 -6.28
C ILE A 83 -2.26 -0.98 -6.42
N GLU A 84 -2.68 -1.30 -7.64
CA GLU A 84 -3.53 -2.46 -7.94
C GLU A 84 -2.85 -3.79 -7.61
N GLU A 85 -1.53 -3.87 -7.80
CA GLU A 85 -0.76 -5.06 -7.45
C GLU A 85 -0.62 -5.20 -5.94
N PHE A 86 -0.37 -4.09 -5.26
CA PHE A 86 -0.24 -4.08 -3.81
C PHE A 86 -1.58 -4.27 -3.09
N GLU A 87 -2.70 -3.81 -3.67
CA GLU A 87 -4.04 -4.14 -3.18
C GLU A 87 -4.25 -5.65 -3.09
N GLU A 88 -3.83 -6.37 -4.12
CA GLU A 88 -3.94 -7.83 -4.17
C GLU A 88 -2.99 -8.52 -3.20
N ILE A 89 -1.75 -8.07 -3.15
CA ILE A 89 -0.72 -8.64 -2.29
C ILE A 89 -1.10 -8.45 -0.81
N LEU A 90 -1.57 -7.27 -0.43
CA LEU A 90 -1.98 -6.98 0.94
C LEU A 90 -3.40 -7.49 1.27
N GLY A 91 -4.24 -7.69 0.26
CA GLY A 91 -5.66 -7.97 0.47
C GLY A 91 -6.44 -6.79 1.04
N CYS A 92 -5.96 -5.56 0.79
CA CYS A 92 -6.53 -4.31 1.30
C CYS A 92 -6.98 -3.40 0.15
N PRO A 93 -7.99 -3.78 -0.65
CA PRO A 93 -8.40 -3.04 -1.83
C PRO A 93 -8.93 -1.65 -1.48
N LEU A 94 -8.67 -0.69 -2.36
CA LEU A 94 -9.31 0.63 -2.30
C LEU A 94 -10.82 0.51 -2.54
N GLY A 95 -11.25 -0.21 -3.59
CA GLY A 95 -12.63 -0.70 -3.80
C GLY A 95 -13.76 0.19 -3.26
N GLY A 96 -13.73 1.51 -3.47
CA GLY A 96 -14.64 2.49 -2.87
C GLY A 96 -14.24 2.98 -1.48
N ARG A 97 -13.17 2.46 -0.89
CA ARG A 97 -12.58 2.96 0.36
C ARG A 97 -11.64 4.13 0.08
N LYS A 98 -11.47 5.01 1.04
CA LYS A 98 -10.45 6.05 0.95
C LYS A 98 -9.06 5.46 1.16
N PRO A 99 -8.03 5.98 0.48
CA PRO A 99 -6.65 5.67 0.84
C PRO A 99 -6.31 6.31 2.18
N TYR A 100 -5.47 5.65 2.98
CA TYR A 100 -4.81 6.30 4.09
C TYR A 100 -3.81 7.32 3.54
N LEU A 101 -4.01 8.58 3.90
CA LEU A 101 -3.15 9.70 3.55
C LEU A 101 -2.73 10.38 4.85
N SER A 102 -1.48 10.19 5.26
CA SER A 102 -0.98 10.79 6.50
C SER A 102 -1.16 12.31 6.50
N SER A 103 -1.67 12.85 7.59
CA SER A 103 -1.73 14.29 7.83
C SER A 103 -0.44 14.84 8.46
N GLY A 104 0.50 13.97 8.81
CA GLY A 104 1.68 14.30 9.60
C GLY A 104 1.42 14.44 11.10
N CYS A 105 0.17 14.30 11.54
CA CYS A 105 -0.18 14.31 12.95
C CYS A 105 -0.09 12.91 13.53
N LEU A 106 0.62 12.78 14.65
CA LEU A 106 0.69 11.50 15.36
C LEU A 106 -0.60 11.23 16.16
N PRO A 107 -1.03 9.97 16.29
CA PRO A 107 -2.24 9.63 16.99
C PRO A 107 -2.11 9.91 18.50
N SER A 108 -3.20 10.28 19.15
CA SER A 108 -3.22 10.45 20.60
C SER A 108 -3.10 9.09 21.30
N LEU A 109 -2.40 9.07 22.43
CA LEU A 109 -2.24 7.85 23.24
C LEU A 109 -3.59 7.26 23.71
N SER A 110 -4.61 8.10 23.87
CA SER A 110 -5.96 7.64 24.23
C SER A 110 -6.58 6.77 23.13
N ARG A 111 -6.40 7.11 21.85
CA ARG A 111 -6.88 6.28 20.73
C ARG A 111 -6.15 4.93 20.67
N ILE A 112 -4.84 4.95 20.92
CA ILE A 112 -4.04 3.73 20.95
C ILE A 112 -4.46 2.85 22.12
N ALA A 113 -4.67 3.46 23.31
CA ALA A 113 -5.06 2.79 24.54
C ALA A 113 -6.34 1.96 24.40
N THR A 114 -7.29 2.44 23.61
CA THR A 114 -8.54 1.72 23.32
C THR A 114 -8.28 0.38 22.62
N VAL A 115 -7.35 0.34 21.67
CA VAL A 115 -7.02 -0.87 20.91
C VAL A 115 -6.21 -1.85 21.74
N VAL A 116 -5.16 -1.36 22.42
CA VAL A 116 -4.25 -2.23 23.20
C VAL A 116 -4.79 -2.58 24.60
N LYS A 117 -6.01 -2.12 24.94
CA LYS A 117 -6.64 -2.33 26.25
C LYS A 117 -5.72 -1.91 27.39
N ASP A 118 -5.26 -0.66 27.34
CA ASP A 118 -4.43 -0.06 28.39
C ASP A 118 -4.89 1.38 28.68
N SER A 119 -4.27 2.05 29.64
CA SER A 119 -4.49 3.46 29.90
C SER A 119 -3.54 4.35 29.10
N ALA A 120 -3.99 5.54 28.72
CA ALA A 120 -3.13 6.52 28.05
C ALA A 120 -1.89 6.88 28.88
N ARG A 121 -2.03 6.94 30.21
CA ARG A 121 -0.92 7.16 31.16
C ARG A 121 0.06 5.98 31.19
N GLY A 122 -0.46 4.74 31.09
CA GLY A 122 0.37 3.54 30.97
C GLY A 122 1.22 3.58 29.71
N LEU A 123 0.59 3.88 28.57
CA LEU A 123 1.28 4.00 27.29
C LEU A 123 2.31 5.13 27.26
N ASP A 124 2.05 6.25 27.92
CA ASP A 124 3.01 7.37 27.96
C ASP A 124 4.30 7.01 28.72
N ARG A 125 4.21 6.16 29.75
CA ARG A 125 5.37 5.64 30.47
C ARG A 125 6.19 4.63 29.66
N ILE A 126 5.54 3.90 28.74
CA ILE A 126 6.14 2.83 27.94
C ILE A 126 6.65 3.36 26.61
N LYS A 127 6.04 4.43 26.10
CA LYS A 127 6.44 5.09 24.85
C LYS A 127 7.94 5.40 24.85
N GLN A 128 8.61 5.06 23.77
CA GLN A 128 10.04 5.30 23.58
C GLN A 128 10.28 6.22 22.38
N ILE A 129 11.38 6.93 22.44
CA ILE A 129 11.92 7.70 21.31
C ILE A 129 13.29 7.13 20.98
N ARG A 130 13.46 6.61 19.77
CA ARG A 130 14.72 6.08 19.25
C ARG A 130 15.04 6.70 17.90
N ASN A 131 16.24 7.27 17.76
CA ASN A 131 16.64 7.98 16.54
C ASN A 131 15.66 9.07 16.08
N GLY A 132 15.01 9.76 17.03
CA GLY A 132 14.00 10.77 16.75
C GLY A 132 12.60 10.22 16.42
N ILE A 133 12.41 8.91 16.40
CA ILE A 133 11.13 8.25 16.11
C ILE A 133 10.47 7.85 17.42
N ALA A 134 9.24 8.33 17.63
CA ALA A 134 8.42 7.95 18.76
C ALA A 134 7.59 6.71 18.43
N GLY A 135 7.50 5.77 19.36
CA GLY A 135 6.76 4.52 19.15
C GLY A 135 6.54 3.75 20.46
N LEU A 136 5.87 2.61 20.30
CA LEU A 136 5.70 1.62 21.36
C LEU A 136 6.67 0.46 21.17
N PRO A 137 7.28 -0.07 22.27
CA PRO A 137 8.12 -1.26 22.16
C PRO A 137 7.34 -2.44 21.55
N GLN A 138 7.92 -3.07 20.55
CA GLN A 138 7.35 -4.27 19.92
C GLN A 138 7.05 -5.35 20.96
N LYS A 139 8.00 -5.61 21.86
CA LYS A 139 7.88 -6.60 22.92
C LYS A 139 6.66 -6.36 23.83
N TYR A 140 6.38 -5.09 24.17
CA TYR A 140 5.20 -4.75 24.95
C TYR A 140 3.89 -5.16 24.23
N LEU A 141 3.79 -4.87 22.93
CA LEU A 141 2.61 -5.24 22.14
C LEU A 141 2.48 -6.76 21.99
N GLU A 142 3.60 -7.46 21.82
CA GLU A 142 3.63 -8.93 21.79
C GLU A 142 3.13 -9.56 23.10
N ASP A 143 3.58 -9.03 24.25
CA ASP A 143 3.16 -9.52 25.56
C ASP A 143 1.68 -9.23 25.82
N LYS A 144 1.18 -8.06 25.36
CA LYS A 144 -0.26 -7.74 25.37
C LYS A 144 -1.06 -8.73 24.52
N ALA A 145 -0.62 -9.01 23.30
CA ALA A 145 -1.27 -9.98 22.43
C ALA A 145 -1.30 -11.37 23.07
N ARG A 146 -0.19 -11.86 23.62
CA ARG A 146 -0.15 -13.15 24.32
C ARG A 146 -1.14 -13.20 25.50
N GLY A 147 -1.19 -12.13 26.30
CA GLY A 147 -2.14 -12.02 27.40
C GLY A 147 -3.60 -12.11 26.95
N MET A 148 -3.95 -11.42 25.86
CA MET A 148 -5.30 -11.48 25.29
C MET A 148 -5.64 -12.88 24.74
N ALA A 149 -4.70 -13.54 24.07
CA ALA A 149 -4.89 -14.92 23.59
C ALA A 149 -5.12 -15.90 24.77
N HIS A 150 -4.36 -15.77 25.86
CA HIS A 150 -4.55 -16.61 27.06
C HIS A 150 -5.90 -16.38 27.75
N GLN A 151 -6.45 -15.17 27.66
CA GLN A 151 -7.77 -14.83 28.20
C GLN A 151 -8.92 -15.20 27.26
N GLY A 152 -8.63 -15.61 26.03
CA GLY A 152 -9.63 -15.89 25.01
C GLY A 152 -10.21 -14.63 24.32
N ASP A 153 -9.60 -13.47 24.54
CA ASP A 153 -10.03 -12.17 23.98
C ASP A 153 -9.55 -12.02 22.53
N TRP A 154 -10.11 -12.81 21.64
CA TRP A 154 -9.64 -12.95 20.26
C TRP A 154 -9.78 -11.70 19.39
N ILE A 155 -10.82 -10.88 19.61
CA ILE A 155 -10.99 -9.63 18.82
C ILE A 155 -9.88 -8.63 19.13
N PRO A 156 -9.64 -8.23 20.39
CA PRO A 156 -8.50 -7.37 20.73
C PRO A 156 -7.15 -8.00 20.39
N PHE A 157 -7.01 -9.32 20.51
CA PHE A 157 -5.82 -10.04 20.07
C PHE A 157 -5.52 -9.79 18.59
N MET A 158 -6.53 -9.98 17.72
CA MET A 158 -6.39 -9.77 16.28
C MET A 158 -6.05 -8.31 15.95
N ASP A 159 -6.62 -7.36 16.69
CA ASP A 159 -6.34 -5.94 16.51
C ASP A 159 -4.88 -5.60 16.87
N VAL A 160 -4.38 -6.11 17.98
CA VAL A 160 -2.97 -5.90 18.40
C VAL A 160 -2.01 -6.65 17.48
N LEU A 161 -2.36 -7.85 17.02
CA LEU A 161 -1.56 -8.59 16.02
C LEU A 161 -1.48 -7.82 14.70
N ALA A 162 -2.59 -7.26 14.23
CA ALA A 162 -2.59 -6.45 13.02
C ALA A 162 -1.77 -5.16 13.21
N LEU A 163 -1.86 -4.50 14.36
CA LEU A 163 -1.04 -3.34 14.71
C LEU A 163 0.46 -3.68 14.68
N LEU A 164 0.87 -4.83 15.23
CA LEU A 164 2.24 -5.33 15.14
C LEU A 164 2.68 -5.53 13.68
N ILE A 165 1.82 -6.13 12.84
CA ILE A 165 2.13 -6.33 11.42
C ILE A 165 2.26 -4.99 10.70
N PHE A 166 1.40 -4.01 10.98
CA PHE A 166 1.54 -2.67 10.43
C PHE A 166 2.89 -2.05 10.78
N GLY A 167 3.33 -2.13 12.04
CA GLY A 167 4.58 -1.51 12.49
C GLY A 167 5.84 -2.25 12.09
N VAL A 168 5.81 -3.58 12.04
CA VAL A 168 7.02 -4.40 11.79
C VAL A 168 7.17 -4.76 10.32
N VAL A 169 6.06 -4.98 9.61
CA VAL A 169 6.07 -5.52 8.24
C VAL A 169 5.70 -4.48 7.19
N LEU A 170 4.57 -3.77 7.38
CA LEU A 170 4.10 -2.80 6.37
C LEU A 170 4.91 -1.50 6.42
N PHE A 171 5.17 -0.98 7.61
CA PHE A 171 5.87 0.30 7.84
C PHE A 171 7.08 0.12 8.76
N PRO A 172 8.03 -0.76 8.42
CA PRO A 172 9.22 -0.98 9.24
C PRO A 172 10.04 0.31 9.36
N ASN A 173 10.53 0.62 10.57
CA ASN A 173 11.38 1.78 10.80
C ASN A 173 12.54 1.44 11.75
N VAL A 174 12.35 1.52 13.04
CA VAL A 174 13.36 1.23 14.08
C VAL A 174 13.16 -0.18 14.63
N ASP A 175 14.27 -0.91 14.84
CA ASP A 175 14.19 -2.29 15.34
C ASP A 175 13.61 -2.32 16.76
N GLY A 176 12.66 -3.24 16.99
CA GLY A 176 12.01 -3.43 18.28
C GLY A 176 11.07 -2.29 18.72
N LEU A 177 10.75 -1.37 17.79
CA LEU A 177 9.84 -0.25 18.05
C LEU A 177 8.77 -0.20 16.96
N VAL A 178 7.50 -0.13 17.35
CA VAL A 178 6.37 0.14 16.47
C VAL A 178 6.14 1.65 16.43
N ASP A 179 6.43 2.25 15.29
CA ASP A 179 6.37 3.69 15.04
C ASP A 179 4.94 4.24 15.20
N LEU A 180 4.78 5.40 15.84
CA LEU A 180 3.46 6.04 15.96
C LEU A 180 2.84 6.38 14.60
N ALA A 181 3.63 6.64 13.57
CA ALA A 181 3.11 6.86 12.22
C ALA A 181 2.53 5.57 11.62
N ALA A 182 3.13 4.41 11.89
CA ALA A 182 2.58 3.11 11.52
C ALA A 182 1.30 2.79 12.31
N ILE A 183 1.26 3.19 13.59
CA ILE A 183 0.07 3.06 14.43
C ILE A 183 -1.06 3.96 13.90
N ASP A 184 -0.75 5.17 13.43
CA ASP A 184 -1.76 6.04 12.82
C ASP A 184 -2.39 5.41 11.57
N ALA A 185 -1.56 4.83 10.70
CA ALA A 185 -2.04 4.09 9.53
C ALA A 185 -2.91 2.88 9.93
N PHE A 186 -2.52 2.15 10.97
CA PHE A 186 -3.33 1.07 11.52
C PHE A 186 -4.68 1.58 12.05
N LEU A 187 -4.70 2.65 12.84
CA LEU A 187 -5.92 3.21 13.40
C LEU A 187 -6.88 3.74 12.32
N ALA A 188 -6.35 4.34 11.25
CA ALA A 188 -7.14 4.76 10.10
C ALA A 188 -7.78 3.55 9.40
N TYR A 189 -7.04 2.45 9.22
CA TYR A 189 -7.60 1.21 8.68
C TYR A 189 -8.62 0.58 9.64
N HIS A 190 -8.32 0.50 10.93
CA HIS A 190 -9.16 -0.12 11.95
C HIS A 190 -10.51 0.59 12.10
N HIS A 191 -10.51 1.91 12.22
CA HIS A 191 -11.72 2.71 12.46
C HIS A 191 -12.47 3.08 11.17
N SER A 192 -11.76 3.56 10.15
CA SER A 192 -12.34 4.16 8.95
C SER A 192 -12.21 3.26 7.72
N LYS A 193 -11.54 2.12 7.85
CA LYS A 193 -11.24 1.20 6.73
C LYS A 193 -10.45 1.87 5.59
N GLU A 194 -9.63 2.88 5.91
CA GLU A 194 -8.75 3.54 4.95
C GLU A 194 -7.63 2.58 4.53
N SER A 195 -7.46 2.37 3.22
CA SER A 195 -6.47 1.42 2.70
C SER A 195 -5.04 1.89 2.92
N PRO A 196 -4.13 1.09 3.50
CA PRO A 196 -2.73 1.46 3.71
C PRO A 196 -1.86 1.37 2.45
N VAL A 197 -2.39 0.84 1.34
CA VAL A 197 -1.64 0.50 0.12
C VAL A 197 -0.86 1.68 -0.44
N VAL A 198 -1.50 2.86 -0.50
CA VAL A 198 -0.88 4.10 -1.01
C VAL A 198 0.34 4.47 -0.16
N ALA A 199 0.23 4.37 1.16
CA ALA A 199 1.32 4.70 2.07
C ALA A 199 2.46 3.67 2.02
N VAL A 200 2.13 2.38 1.90
CA VAL A 200 3.14 1.30 1.74
C VAL A 200 3.97 1.52 0.47
N LEU A 201 3.32 1.87 -0.65
CA LEU A 201 4.01 2.20 -1.90
C LEU A 201 4.82 3.49 -1.80
N ALA A 202 4.31 4.53 -1.14
CA ALA A 202 5.04 5.77 -0.93
C ALA A 202 6.36 5.51 -0.17
N ASP A 203 6.29 4.78 0.93
CA ASP A 203 7.48 4.43 1.73
C ASP A 203 8.44 3.51 0.97
N LEU A 204 7.92 2.67 0.05
CA LEU A 204 8.73 1.86 -0.83
C LEU A 204 9.52 2.73 -1.83
N PHE A 205 8.87 3.62 -2.56
CA PHE A 205 9.56 4.50 -3.50
C PHE A 205 10.53 5.46 -2.79
N ASP A 206 10.13 6.03 -1.64
CA ASP A 206 11.01 6.92 -0.85
C ASP A 206 12.29 6.22 -0.40
N THR A 207 12.21 4.95 0.02
CA THR A 207 13.42 4.23 0.45
C THR A 207 14.41 4.01 -0.69
N PHE A 208 13.92 3.77 -1.92
CA PHE A 208 14.78 3.65 -3.11
C PHE A 208 15.36 5.00 -3.53
N ASP A 209 14.55 6.07 -3.51
CA ASP A 209 15.03 7.43 -3.79
C ASP A 209 16.14 7.84 -2.81
N ARG A 210 15.92 7.64 -1.49
CA ARG A 210 16.93 7.89 -0.44
C ARG A 210 18.21 7.09 -0.68
N ARG A 211 18.09 5.84 -1.14
CA ARG A 211 19.25 5.00 -1.43
C ARG A 211 20.04 5.53 -2.63
N CYS A 212 19.37 6.08 -3.62
CA CYS A 212 20.02 6.71 -4.77
C CYS A 212 20.76 8.00 -4.38
N GLU A 213 20.14 8.82 -3.52
CA GLU A 213 20.74 10.07 -3.05
C GLU A 213 21.90 9.83 -2.07
N LYS A 214 21.76 8.84 -1.19
CA LYS A 214 22.75 8.56 -0.14
C LYS A 214 23.13 7.09 -0.15
N SER A 215 24.36 6.80 -0.58
CA SER A 215 24.88 5.44 -0.71
C SER A 215 24.88 4.62 0.59
N SER A 216 24.88 5.27 1.75
CA SER A 216 24.81 4.64 3.08
C SER A 216 23.37 4.35 3.53
N ALA A 217 22.34 4.87 2.82
CA ALA A 217 20.95 4.63 3.18
C ALA A 217 20.58 3.14 3.01
N ARG A 218 19.84 2.62 3.98
CA ARG A 218 19.35 1.24 3.97
C ARG A 218 18.02 1.18 3.23
N ILE A 219 17.73 0.08 2.55
CA ILE A 219 16.40 -0.21 2.04
C ILE A 219 15.53 -0.64 3.22
N ILE A 220 14.51 0.16 3.52
CA ILE A 220 13.57 -0.03 4.64
C ILE A 220 12.15 0.20 4.12
N CYS A 221 11.44 -0.88 3.81
CA CYS A 221 10.07 -0.86 3.31
C CYS A 221 9.41 -2.22 3.57
N CYS A 222 8.18 -2.41 3.13
CA CYS A 222 7.50 -3.70 3.16
C CYS A 222 8.17 -4.71 2.20
N LEU A 223 9.30 -5.28 2.61
CA LEU A 223 10.07 -6.22 1.80
C LEU A 223 9.27 -7.45 1.35
N PRO A 224 8.40 -8.06 2.18
CA PRO A 224 7.61 -9.20 1.72
C PRO A 224 6.71 -8.86 0.54
N ALA A 225 6.05 -7.71 0.56
CA ALA A 225 5.20 -7.29 -0.55
C ALA A 225 6.01 -7.00 -1.82
N LEU A 226 7.15 -6.33 -1.70
CA LEU A 226 8.06 -6.09 -2.82
C LEU A 226 8.60 -7.39 -3.41
N TYR A 227 9.00 -8.33 -2.57
CA TYR A 227 9.52 -9.63 -3.00
C TYR A 227 8.45 -10.45 -3.74
N VAL A 228 7.25 -10.55 -3.17
CA VAL A 228 6.11 -11.22 -3.81
C VAL A 228 5.77 -10.58 -5.15
N TRP A 229 5.77 -9.25 -5.22
CA TRP A 229 5.57 -8.50 -6.46
C TRP A 229 6.63 -8.88 -7.51
N LEU A 230 7.91 -8.84 -7.16
CA LEU A 230 9.01 -9.19 -8.06
C LEU A 230 8.86 -10.61 -8.60
N VAL A 231 8.69 -11.58 -7.71
CA VAL A 231 8.62 -12.99 -8.06
C VAL A 231 7.39 -13.31 -8.92
N SER A 232 6.27 -12.59 -8.71
CA SER A 232 5.06 -12.77 -9.51
C SER A 232 5.24 -12.35 -10.99
N HIS A 233 6.19 -11.46 -11.26
CA HIS A 233 6.54 -11.06 -12.63
C HIS A 233 7.64 -11.92 -13.24
N LEU A 234 8.58 -12.43 -12.43
CA LEU A 234 9.72 -13.20 -12.91
C LEU A 234 9.38 -14.66 -13.23
N PHE A 235 8.46 -15.24 -12.48
CA PHE A 235 8.14 -16.66 -12.61
C PHE A 235 6.68 -16.86 -13.01
N GLN A 236 6.44 -17.75 -13.97
CA GLN A 236 5.07 -18.16 -14.32
C GLN A 236 4.46 -18.85 -13.09
N GLN A 237 3.33 -18.33 -12.65
CA GLN A 237 2.59 -18.90 -11.54
C GLN A 237 1.95 -20.23 -11.97
N ASP A 238 2.04 -21.24 -11.11
CA ASP A 238 1.27 -22.46 -11.28
C ASP A 238 -0.23 -22.09 -11.26
N THR A 239 -0.94 -22.46 -12.32
CA THR A 239 -2.37 -22.19 -12.50
C THR A 239 -3.25 -22.73 -11.38
N ARG A 240 -2.72 -23.63 -10.54
CA ARG A 240 -3.40 -24.25 -9.39
C ARG A 240 -3.46 -23.37 -8.14
N HIS A 241 -2.60 -22.34 -8.05
CA HIS A 241 -2.55 -21.46 -6.88
C HIS A 241 -2.64 -19.99 -7.29
N PRO A 242 -3.84 -19.41 -7.28
CA PRO A 242 -4.05 -18.00 -7.64
C PRO A 242 -3.43 -17.01 -6.63
N CYS A 243 -2.95 -17.49 -5.48
CA CYS A 243 -2.31 -16.65 -4.47
C CYS A 243 -0.80 -16.58 -4.68
N PRO A 244 -0.24 -15.40 -4.96
CA PRO A 244 1.20 -15.24 -5.17
C PRO A 244 2.05 -15.60 -3.95
N LEU A 245 1.44 -15.71 -2.77
CA LEU A 245 2.15 -15.99 -1.50
C LEU A 245 2.45 -17.48 -1.26
N LEU A 246 1.83 -18.39 -2.01
CA LEU A 246 1.91 -19.84 -1.71
C LEU A 246 2.99 -20.62 -2.49
N SER A 247 3.61 -20.05 -3.54
CA SER A 247 4.45 -20.79 -4.48
C SER A 247 5.95 -20.41 -4.52
N HIS A 248 6.48 -19.69 -3.51
CA HIS A 248 7.78 -19.02 -3.63
C HIS A 248 8.98 -19.74 -2.98
N ARG A 249 8.81 -20.95 -2.46
CA ARG A 249 9.90 -21.66 -1.74
C ARG A 249 11.16 -21.92 -2.58
N SER A 250 11.00 -22.12 -3.90
CA SER A 250 12.14 -22.42 -4.78
C SER A 250 13.07 -21.24 -5.08
N CYS A 251 12.67 -20.02 -4.70
CA CYS A 251 13.43 -18.81 -5.02
C CYS A 251 14.33 -18.33 -3.87
N THR A 252 14.08 -18.77 -2.63
CA THR A 252 14.81 -18.30 -1.45
C THR A 252 16.25 -18.83 -1.37
N GLU A 253 16.54 -19.96 -1.99
CA GLU A 253 17.86 -20.61 -1.99
C GLU A 253 18.86 -20.02 -3.01
N LYS A 254 18.40 -19.07 -3.86
CA LYS A 254 19.28 -18.46 -4.88
C LYS A 254 20.26 -17.49 -4.23
N ARG A 255 21.55 -17.66 -4.54
CA ARG A 255 22.60 -16.74 -4.11
C ARG A 255 22.50 -15.41 -4.89
N ARG A 256 23.18 -14.40 -4.40
CA ARG A 256 23.25 -13.09 -5.04
C ARG A 256 23.63 -13.18 -6.53
N ILE A 257 24.67 -13.94 -6.86
CA ILE A 257 25.13 -14.08 -8.25
C ILE A 257 24.09 -14.73 -9.16
N ASP A 258 23.26 -15.61 -8.63
CA ASP A 258 22.20 -16.28 -9.38
C ASP A 258 21.05 -15.31 -9.66
N TRP A 259 20.75 -14.40 -8.72
CA TRP A 259 19.81 -13.30 -8.92
C TRP A 259 20.33 -12.24 -9.89
N ASP A 260 21.60 -11.85 -9.79
CA ASP A 260 22.22 -10.90 -10.71
C ASP A 260 22.20 -11.43 -12.15
N ARG A 261 22.52 -12.72 -12.36
CA ARG A 261 22.42 -13.37 -13.67
C ARG A 261 20.99 -13.46 -14.19
N LEU A 262 20.06 -13.83 -13.32
CA LEU A 262 18.64 -13.91 -13.68
C LEU A 262 18.14 -12.55 -14.16
N LEU A 263 18.36 -11.49 -13.37
CA LEU A 263 17.87 -10.16 -13.69
C LEU A 263 18.59 -9.53 -14.91
N ALA A 264 19.87 -9.85 -15.12
CA ALA A 264 20.61 -9.39 -16.30
C ALA A 264 20.17 -10.08 -17.61
N GLY A 265 19.76 -11.36 -17.50
CA GLY A 265 19.33 -12.19 -18.63
C GLY A 265 17.84 -12.06 -18.97
N ILE A 266 17.05 -11.39 -18.14
CA ILE A 266 15.62 -11.30 -18.33
C ILE A 266 15.26 -10.30 -19.44
N GLY A 267 14.28 -10.65 -20.26
CA GLY A 267 13.75 -9.79 -21.31
C GLY A 267 12.24 -9.64 -21.23
N GLY A 268 11.70 -8.63 -21.88
CA GLY A 268 10.28 -8.31 -21.87
C GLY A 268 9.36 -9.41 -22.44
N ARG A 269 9.94 -10.45 -23.07
CA ARG A 269 9.19 -11.64 -23.55
C ARG A 269 9.03 -12.72 -22.48
N THR A 270 9.89 -12.76 -21.46
CA THR A 270 9.89 -13.76 -20.40
C THR A 270 9.15 -13.32 -19.14
N ILE A 271 8.78 -12.05 -19.08
CA ILE A 271 8.04 -11.47 -17.95
C ILE A 271 6.57 -11.86 -17.99
N SER A 272 6.01 -12.18 -16.83
CA SER A 272 4.57 -12.28 -16.62
C SER A 272 3.99 -10.86 -16.46
N TRP A 273 3.54 -10.25 -17.56
CA TRP A 273 3.08 -8.86 -17.57
C TRP A 273 1.79 -8.65 -16.80
N PHE A 274 0.85 -9.58 -16.94
CA PHE A 274 -0.45 -9.49 -16.32
C PHE A 274 -0.76 -10.79 -15.57
N PRO A 275 -0.40 -10.88 -14.28
CA PRO A 275 -0.68 -12.05 -13.49
C PRO A 275 -2.18 -12.36 -13.41
N ARG A 276 -2.56 -13.62 -13.54
CA ARG A 276 -3.97 -14.08 -13.61
C ARG A 276 -4.83 -13.69 -12.40
N TRP A 277 -4.23 -13.51 -11.24
CA TRP A 277 -4.94 -13.05 -10.03
C TRP A 277 -5.53 -11.64 -10.14
N LYS A 278 -5.23 -10.90 -11.23
CA LYS A 278 -5.83 -9.60 -11.57
C LYS A 278 -7.02 -9.68 -12.53
N GLU A 279 -7.33 -10.83 -13.10
CA GLU A 279 -8.44 -10.97 -14.05
C GLU A 279 -9.78 -10.61 -13.38
N GLY A 280 -10.58 -9.78 -14.04
CA GLY A 280 -11.93 -9.43 -13.62
C GLY A 280 -12.08 -8.25 -12.65
N LYS A 281 -11.01 -7.49 -12.35
CA LYS A 281 -11.10 -6.38 -11.39
C LYS A 281 -11.28 -5.00 -12.04
N GLU A 282 -11.82 -4.07 -11.21
CA GLU A 282 -12.17 -2.69 -11.57
C GLU A 282 -11.07 -1.93 -12.32
N GLY A 283 -11.43 -0.79 -12.93
CA GLY A 283 -10.54 0.08 -13.68
C GLY A 283 -9.27 0.50 -12.90
N VAL A 284 -8.22 0.79 -13.63
CA VAL A 284 -6.88 1.11 -13.13
C VAL A 284 -6.77 2.60 -12.84
N LEU A 285 -6.19 2.96 -11.71
CA LEU A 285 -5.87 4.35 -11.36
C LEU A 285 -4.83 4.89 -12.35
N PHE A 286 -5.11 6.04 -12.95
CA PHE A 286 -4.23 6.62 -13.95
C PHE A 286 -3.70 8.00 -13.57
N SER A 287 -4.51 8.80 -12.89
CA SER A 287 -4.11 10.11 -12.35
C SER A 287 -5.01 10.50 -11.19
N CYS A 288 -4.63 11.51 -10.43
CA CYS A 288 -5.40 12.03 -9.31
C CYS A 288 -5.59 13.54 -9.46
N GLY A 289 -6.86 13.96 -9.56
CA GLY A 289 -7.20 15.38 -9.66
C GLY A 289 -6.46 16.07 -10.82
N ARG A 290 -5.66 17.07 -10.48
CA ARG A 290 -4.85 17.82 -11.47
C ARG A 290 -3.44 17.26 -11.67
N TYR A 291 -3.06 16.21 -10.94
CA TYR A 291 -1.75 15.58 -11.14
C TYR A 291 -1.80 14.68 -12.38
N PRO A 292 -0.80 14.78 -13.27
CA PRO A 292 -0.71 13.93 -14.46
C PRO A 292 -0.26 12.51 -14.16
N ASN A 293 0.04 12.23 -12.88
CA ASN A 293 0.48 10.98 -12.32
C ASN A 293 -0.21 10.72 -10.98
N ILE A 294 0.22 9.74 -10.22
CA ILE A 294 -0.39 9.40 -8.93
C ILE A 294 0.50 9.89 -7.79
N PRO A 295 0.05 10.91 -7.05
CA PRO A 295 0.73 11.35 -5.83
C PRO A 295 0.44 10.36 -4.70
N LEU A 296 1.49 9.87 -4.03
CA LEU A 296 1.44 8.96 -2.91
C LEU A 296 1.80 9.69 -1.62
N VAL A 297 1.05 9.43 -0.55
CA VAL A 297 1.37 9.93 0.79
C VAL A 297 1.72 8.75 1.67
N GLY A 298 2.95 8.71 2.14
CA GLY A 298 3.48 7.69 3.04
C GLY A 298 3.48 8.12 4.49
N THR A 299 4.17 7.36 5.32
CA THR A 299 4.37 7.71 6.74
C THR A 299 5.45 8.76 6.96
N ARG A 300 6.29 9.03 5.95
CA ARG A 300 7.49 9.89 6.03
C ARG A 300 7.48 11.08 5.08
N GLY A 301 6.47 11.21 4.25
CA GLY A 301 6.37 12.27 3.24
C GLY A 301 5.52 11.88 2.05
N CYS A 302 5.64 12.66 0.99
CA CYS A 302 4.87 12.43 -0.24
C CYS A 302 5.81 12.24 -1.43
N ILE A 303 5.43 11.37 -2.32
CA ILE A 303 6.15 11.03 -3.54
C ILE A 303 5.13 10.70 -4.63
N ASN A 304 5.53 10.62 -5.89
CA ASN A 304 4.62 10.19 -6.95
C ASN A 304 5.20 9.00 -7.71
N TYR A 305 4.35 8.26 -8.39
CA TYR A 305 4.76 7.34 -9.45
C TYR A 305 3.91 7.55 -10.71
N ASN A 306 4.46 7.09 -11.83
CA ASN A 306 3.80 7.23 -13.13
C ASN A 306 3.15 5.90 -13.55
N PRO A 307 1.83 5.76 -13.50
CA PRO A 307 1.14 4.54 -13.91
C PRO A 307 1.25 4.29 -15.43
N ALA A 308 1.58 5.29 -16.25
CA ALA A 308 1.79 5.10 -17.69
C ALA A 308 2.97 4.15 -17.98
N LEU A 309 4.00 4.11 -17.11
CA LEU A 309 5.12 3.16 -17.21
C LEU A 309 4.71 1.72 -16.83
N ALA A 310 3.66 1.57 -16.01
CA ALA A 310 3.15 0.29 -15.56
C ALA A 310 1.93 -0.21 -16.37
N ILE A 311 1.50 0.53 -17.39
CA ILE A 311 0.22 0.28 -18.07
C ILE A 311 0.11 -1.15 -18.61
N ARG A 312 1.25 -1.72 -19.06
CA ARG A 312 1.33 -3.10 -19.55
C ARG A 312 1.14 -4.13 -18.44
N GLN A 313 1.69 -3.88 -17.25
CA GLN A 313 1.49 -4.71 -16.05
C GLN A 313 0.03 -4.72 -15.60
N LEU A 314 -0.70 -3.65 -15.93
CA LEU A 314 -2.10 -3.47 -15.62
C LEU A 314 -3.03 -4.02 -16.71
N GLY A 315 -2.47 -4.69 -17.73
CA GLY A 315 -3.22 -5.38 -18.77
C GLY A 315 -3.64 -4.52 -19.97
N TYR A 316 -3.05 -3.33 -20.13
CA TYR A 316 -3.34 -2.46 -21.26
C TYR A 316 -2.19 -2.40 -22.26
N PRO A 317 -2.44 -2.10 -23.54
CA PRO A 317 -1.38 -1.88 -24.51
C PRO A 317 -0.63 -0.58 -24.23
N MET A 318 0.68 -0.64 -24.32
CA MET A 318 1.55 0.53 -24.24
C MET A 318 1.66 1.20 -25.60
N ARG A 319 1.08 2.39 -25.76
CA ARG A 319 0.88 3.02 -27.08
C ARG A 319 1.92 4.04 -27.48
N GLY A 320 2.71 4.55 -26.56
CA GLY A 320 3.70 5.59 -26.83
C GLY A 320 4.58 5.89 -25.64
N ALA A 321 5.54 6.78 -25.82
CA ALA A 321 6.35 7.31 -24.74
C ALA A 321 5.47 7.98 -23.67
N PRO A 322 5.81 7.91 -22.39
CA PRO A 322 5.18 8.73 -21.36
C PRO A 322 5.39 10.22 -21.67
N THR A 323 4.40 11.05 -21.37
CA THR A 323 4.54 12.50 -21.55
C THR A 323 5.54 13.06 -20.52
N GLU A 324 6.30 14.09 -20.88
CA GLU A 324 7.26 14.74 -19.98
C GLU A 324 6.58 15.20 -18.69
N GLU A 325 5.36 15.73 -18.78
CA GLU A 325 4.57 16.14 -17.64
C GLU A 325 4.26 14.97 -16.68
N SER A 326 3.90 13.79 -17.23
CA SER A 326 3.63 12.59 -16.42
C SER A 326 4.88 12.01 -15.77
N MET A 327 6.06 12.26 -16.35
CA MET A 327 7.35 11.82 -15.84
C MET A 327 7.95 12.79 -14.80
N SER A 328 7.36 13.98 -14.63
CA SER A 328 7.88 14.97 -13.69
C SER A 328 7.81 14.46 -12.25
N PRO A 329 8.97 14.24 -11.59
CA PRO A 329 8.98 13.75 -10.21
C PRO A 329 8.71 14.89 -9.23
N PHE A 330 7.98 14.60 -8.17
CA PHE A 330 7.98 15.46 -6.99
C PHE A 330 8.28 14.65 -5.72
N LEU A 331 8.81 15.31 -4.72
CA LEU A 331 9.19 14.69 -3.45
C LEU A 331 9.02 15.70 -2.32
N VAL A 332 8.28 15.30 -1.28
CA VAL A 332 8.12 16.03 -0.01
C VAL A 332 8.56 15.09 1.10
N ARG A 333 9.62 15.43 1.82
CA ARG A 333 10.26 14.53 2.78
C ARG A 333 9.76 14.63 4.21
N ASP A 334 8.92 15.60 4.49
CA ASP A 334 8.37 15.81 5.83
C ASP A 334 6.99 16.45 5.77
N PHE A 335 6.30 16.42 6.89
CA PHE A 335 4.98 17.03 7.07
C PHE A 335 5.05 18.40 7.76
N GLY A 336 6.19 19.08 7.67
CA GLY A 336 6.38 20.42 8.25
C GLY A 336 5.42 21.45 7.68
N ALA A 337 5.26 22.58 8.40
CA ALA A 337 4.33 23.63 8.04
C ALA A 337 4.54 24.19 6.62
N GLN A 338 5.81 24.23 6.16
CA GLN A 338 6.18 24.65 4.81
C GLN A 338 5.55 23.79 3.70
N ASN A 339 5.27 22.52 4.00
CA ASN A 339 4.73 21.54 3.04
C ASN A 339 3.21 21.38 3.14
N SER A 340 2.57 22.02 4.13
CA SER A 340 1.15 21.84 4.46
C SER A 340 0.23 22.10 3.24
N LYS A 341 0.46 23.16 2.48
CA LYS A 341 -0.33 23.49 1.28
C LYS A 341 -0.20 22.41 0.20
N THR A 342 0.99 21.85 0.01
CA THR A 342 1.24 20.78 -0.96
C THR A 342 0.54 19.49 -0.54
N ILE A 343 0.63 19.13 0.73
CA ILE A 343 -0.05 17.97 1.30
C ILE A 343 -1.57 18.09 1.16
N GLN A 344 -2.14 19.24 1.50
CA GLN A 344 -3.58 19.49 1.32
C GLN A 344 -4.02 19.37 -0.15
N ARG A 345 -3.21 19.85 -1.10
CA ARG A 345 -3.50 19.68 -2.54
C ARG A 345 -3.49 18.20 -2.95
N ILE A 346 -2.58 17.40 -2.40
CA ILE A 346 -2.53 15.96 -2.66
C ILE A 346 -3.77 15.28 -2.06
N HIS A 347 -4.14 15.59 -0.81
CA HIS A 347 -5.36 15.05 -0.21
C HIS A 347 -6.59 15.36 -1.06
N LYS A 348 -6.71 16.62 -1.51
CA LYS A 348 -7.81 17.03 -2.39
C LYS A 348 -7.78 16.33 -3.75
N ALA A 349 -6.61 16.03 -4.29
CA ALA A 349 -6.49 15.29 -5.55
C ALA A 349 -7.06 13.87 -5.45
N TRP A 350 -6.94 13.23 -4.30
CA TRP A 350 -7.51 11.91 -4.03
C TRP A 350 -9.04 11.89 -3.87
N GLU A 351 -9.69 13.05 -3.83
CA GLU A 351 -11.16 13.13 -3.89
C GLU A 351 -11.70 12.84 -5.30
N THR A 352 -10.87 13.06 -6.33
CA THR A 352 -11.23 12.85 -7.74
C THR A 352 -10.18 12.03 -8.48
N PRO A 353 -9.99 10.74 -8.10
CA PRO A 353 -9.09 9.85 -8.82
C PRO A 353 -9.68 9.48 -10.18
N LEU A 354 -8.86 9.53 -11.23
CA LEU A 354 -9.25 9.11 -12.56
C LEU A 354 -8.84 7.67 -12.80
N LYS A 355 -9.80 6.84 -13.18
CA LYS A 355 -9.60 5.44 -13.55
C LYS A 355 -9.68 5.26 -15.05
N LYS A 356 -8.85 4.36 -15.58
CA LYS A 356 -8.91 3.95 -16.98
C LYS A 356 -9.93 2.84 -17.15
N ASP A 357 -10.75 2.93 -18.22
CA ASP A 357 -11.84 2.00 -18.48
C ASP A 357 -11.39 0.56 -18.70
N GLN A 358 -12.27 -0.39 -18.33
CA GLN A 358 -12.03 -1.82 -18.45
C GLN A 358 -12.08 -2.34 -19.90
N GLU A 359 -12.79 -1.69 -20.80
CA GLU A 359 -13.13 -2.19 -22.14
C GLU A 359 -11.96 -2.64 -23.02
N ARG A 360 -10.74 -2.23 -22.69
CA ARG A 360 -9.52 -2.57 -23.45
C ARG A 360 -8.50 -3.38 -22.68
N ARG A 361 -8.85 -3.78 -21.45
CA ARG A 361 -7.95 -4.51 -20.56
C ARG A 361 -7.86 -5.98 -20.96
N GLY A 362 -6.64 -6.51 -21.03
CA GLY A 362 -6.40 -7.94 -21.29
C GLY A 362 -6.46 -8.37 -22.76
N ILE A 363 -7.03 -7.57 -23.67
CA ILE A 363 -7.23 -7.96 -25.07
C ILE A 363 -5.91 -7.92 -25.85
N ARG A 364 -5.06 -6.92 -25.60
CA ARG A 364 -3.71 -6.79 -26.20
C ARG A 364 -2.82 -5.99 -25.25
N ASN A 365 -1.92 -6.64 -24.56
CA ASN A 365 -0.93 -6.02 -23.67
C ASN A 365 0.43 -5.78 -24.34
N GLY A 366 0.45 -5.63 -25.65
CA GLY A 366 1.66 -5.39 -26.44
C GLY A 366 2.15 -3.95 -26.38
N ILE A 367 3.34 -3.74 -26.95
CA ILE A 367 3.90 -2.41 -27.18
C ILE A 367 3.51 -1.97 -28.60
N ILE A 368 2.98 -0.77 -28.73
CA ILE A 368 2.56 -0.18 -30.00
C ILE A 368 3.12 1.25 -30.07
N GLY A 369 3.81 1.58 -31.17
CA GLY A 369 4.33 2.92 -31.41
C GLY A 369 5.67 3.23 -30.75
N GLY A 370 5.96 4.50 -30.51
CA GLY A 370 7.28 5.03 -30.16
C GLY A 370 7.83 4.73 -28.76
N TYR A 371 7.14 3.91 -27.94
CA TYR A 371 7.65 3.58 -26.59
C TYR A 371 8.99 2.82 -26.64
N HIS A 372 9.14 1.91 -27.60
CA HIS A 372 10.36 1.11 -27.71
C HIS A 372 11.57 1.95 -28.11
N GLU A 373 11.36 2.88 -29.02
CA GLU A 373 12.37 3.85 -29.45
C GLU A 373 12.75 4.79 -28.31
N TRP A 374 11.76 5.33 -27.61
CA TRP A 374 11.97 6.15 -26.42
C TRP A 374 12.76 5.39 -25.35
N LEU A 375 12.37 4.14 -25.04
CA LEU A 375 13.05 3.32 -24.06
C LEU A 375 14.49 3.02 -24.45
N LYS A 376 14.77 2.74 -25.72
CA LYS A 376 16.15 2.55 -26.22
C LYS A 376 17.01 3.78 -25.98
N VAL A 377 16.50 4.96 -26.32
CA VAL A 377 17.22 6.23 -26.11
C VAL A 377 17.44 6.45 -24.61
N HIS A 378 16.42 6.22 -23.78
CA HIS A 378 16.51 6.36 -22.33
C HIS A 378 17.57 5.41 -21.74
N ILE A 379 17.56 4.14 -22.13
CA ILE A 379 18.53 3.12 -21.66
C ILE A 379 19.96 3.48 -22.09
N GLN A 380 20.16 4.05 -23.29
CA GLN A 380 21.48 4.51 -23.73
C GLN A 380 22.05 5.62 -22.84
N GLY A 381 21.19 6.45 -22.26
CA GLY A 381 21.58 7.47 -21.28
C GLY A 381 21.88 6.92 -19.87
N LEU A 382 21.64 5.63 -19.61
CA LEU A 382 21.83 5.00 -18.31
C LEU A 382 23.19 4.26 -18.22
N ASP A 383 24.29 4.98 -17.99
CA ASP A 383 25.65 4.42 -17.87
C ASP A 383 25.76 3.25 -16.88
N TRP A 384 24.97 3.29 -15.82
CA TRP A 384 24.96 2.23 -14.82
C TRP A 384 24.39 0.91 -15.33
N LEU A 385 23.40 0.95 -16.24
CA LEU A 385 22.78 -0.23 -16.81
C LEU A 385 23.73 -0.92 -17.82
N ALA A 386 24.50 -0.13 -18.58
CA ALA A 386 25.55 -0.64 -19.46
C ALA A 386 26.63 -1.40 -18.67
N LYS A 387 27.07 -0.86 -17.53
CA LYS A 387 28.05 -1.51 -16.62
C LYS A 387 27.55 -2.82 -16.02
N LEU A 388 26.26 -2.93 -15.68
CA LEU A 388 25.66 -4.18 -15.20
C LEU A 388 25.78 -5.32 -16.24
N LYS A 389 25.61 -5.00 -17.52
CA LYS A 389 25.72 -5.98 -18.62
C LYS A 389 27.16 -6.43 -18.85
N VAL A 390 28.16 -5.56 -18.62
CA VAL A 390 29.60 -5.86 -18.75
C VAL A 390 30.03 -6.81 -17.63
N VAL A 391 29.70 -6.49 -16.38
CA VAL A 391 30.05 -7.36 -15.21
C VAL A 391 29.44 -8.77 -15.35
N SER A 392 28.28 -8.90 -15.99
CA SER A 392 27.69 -10.21 -16.26
C SER A 392 28.38 -10.99 -17.40
N LYS A 393 29.12 -10.30 -18.30
CA LYS A 393 29.88 -10.91 -19.41
C LYS A 393 31.32 -11.21 -19.01
N GLU A 394 31.97 -10.36 -18.26
CA GLU A 394 33.37 -10.53 -17.85
C GLU A 394 33.62 -11.76 -16.97
N SER A 395 32.58 -12.37 -16.41
CA SER A 395 32.69 -13.67 -15.74
C SER A 395 32.85 -14.85 -16.71
N PHE A 396 32.99 -14.61 -18.02
CA PHE A 396 33.00 -15.65 -19.07
C PHE A 396 34.27 -15.68 -19.92
N GLU A 397 35.17 -14.70 -19.85
CA GLU A 397 36.41 -14.72 -20.63
C GLU A 397 37.60 -15.20 -19.77
N ALA A 398 38.21 -16.29 -20.21
CA ALA A 398 39.41 -16.84 -19.61
C ALA A 398 40.66 -16.08 -20.11
N PRO A 399 41.66 -15.84 -19.27
CA PRO A 399 42.89 -15.16 -19.68
C PRO A 399 43.80 -16.06 -20.52
N GLU A 400 44.55 -15.46 -21.44
CA GLU A 400 45.57 -16.08 -22.26
C GLU A 400 46.77 -16.58 -21.44
N GLU A 401 47.47 -17.59 -22.02
CA GLU A 401 48.35 -18.51 -21.32
C GLU A 401 49.80 -17.97 -21.10
N ASP A 402 50.25 -17.98 -19.84
CA ASP A 402 51.68 -17.87 -19.45
C ASP A 402 52.22 -19.19 -18.93
N GLU A 403 53.56 -19.40 -18.94
CA GLU A 403 54.26 -20.64 -18.64
C GLU A 403 53.97 -21.30 -17.28
N GLU A 404 53.50 -20.55 -16.29
CA GLU A 404 52.92 -21.05 -15.03
C GLU A 404 51.71 -21.97 -15.28
N VAL A 405 51.02 -21.76 -16.37
CA VAL A 405 49.83 -22.53 -16.81
C VAL A 405 50.14 -23.97 -17.21
N GLN A 406 51.38 -24.29 -17.66
CA GLN A 406 51.72 -25.69 -17.99
C GLN A 406 51.93 -26.56 -16.75
N THR A 407 52.48 -25.99 -15.68
CA THR A 407 52.62 -26.67 -14.38
C THR A 407 51.24 -26.87 -13.74
N LEU A 408 50.36 -25.87 -13.82
CA LEU A 408 48.98 -25.93 -13.37
C LEU A 408 48.14 -26.89 -14.24
N LYS A 409 48.44 -27.03 -15.56
CA LYS A 409 47.79 -28.04 -16.43
C LYS A 409 48.12 -29.46 -16.03
N SER A 410 49.36 -29.73 -15.58
CA SER A 410 49.76 -31.04 -15.05
C SER A 410 49.04 -31.37 -13.73
N GLU A 411 48.96 -30.38 -12.82
CA GLU A 411 48.22 -30.52 -11.57
C GLU A 411 46.70 -30.60 -11.80
N LEU A 412 46.18 -29.84 -12.76
CA LEU A 412 44.79 -29.90 -13.19
C LEU A 412 44.46 -31.28 -13.81
N GLY A 413 45.41 -31.89 -14.54
CA GLY A 413 45.28 -33.25 -15.05
C GLY A 413 45.12 -34.27 -13.92
N LYS A 414 45.96 -34.17 -12.88
CA LYS A 414 45.88 -35.03 -11.67
C LYS A 414 44.58 -34.77 -10.90
N ALA A 415 44.18 -33.49 -10.77
CA ALA A 415 42.93 -33.12 -10.12
C ALA A 415 41.68 -33.53 -10.90
N LYS A 416 41.75 -33.53 -12.26
CA LYS A 416 40.65 -34.04 -13.11
C LYS A 416 40.49 -35.58 -12.95
N LEU A 417 41.60 -36.31 -12.85
CA LEU A 417 41.57 -37.77 -12.62
C LEU A 417 41.03 -38.11 -11.22
N ALA A 418 41.41 -37.34 -10.21
CA ALA A 418 40.85 -37.44 -8.86
C ALA A 418 39.36 -37.09 -8.84
N LYS A 419 38.98 -36.04 -9.56
CA LYS A 419 37.57 -35.62 -9.70
C LYS A 419 36.70 -36.69 -10.38
N GLU A 420 37.22 -37.38 -11.40
CA GLU A 420 36.49 -38.48 -12.03
C GLU A 420 36.36 -39.70 -11.09
N LYS A 421 37.38 -40.03 -10.30
CA LYS A 421 37.30 -41.04 -9.26
C LYS A 421 36.28 -40.67 -8.19
N PHE A 422 36.29 -39.42 -7.73
CA PHE A 422 35.28 -38.91 -6.80
C PHE A 422 33.86 -38.92 -7.40
N LYS A 423 33.74 -38.62 -8.68
CA LYS A 423 32.47 -38.65 -9.40
C LYS A 423 31.89 -40.06 -9.50
N LEU A 424 32.76 -41.06 -9.76
CA LEU A 424 32.37 -42.49 -9.75
C LEU A 424 31.95 -42.93 -8.34
N ALA A 425 32.71 -42.58 -7.31
CA ALA A 425 32.37 -42.88 -5.92
C ALA A 425 31.06 -42.18 -5.51
N ALA A 426 30.89 -40.91 -5.88
CA ALA A 426 29.66 -40.15 -5.62
C ALA A 426 28.44 -40.75 -6.35
N THR A 427 28.61 -41.30 -7.56
CA THR A 427 27.53 -42.01 -8.27
C THR A 427 27.17 -43.34 -7.61
N HIS A 428 28.15 -44.04 -7.07
CA HIS A 428 27.91 -45.28 -6.30
C HIS A 428 27.13 -44.99 -5.01
N VAL A 429 27.61 -44.03 -4.22
CA VAL A 429 26.92 -43.57 -2.99
C VAL A 429 25.51 -43.02 -3.27
N ARG A 430 25.32 -42.31 -4.39
CA ARG A 430 23.97 -41.88 -4.81
C ARG A 430 23.05 -43.04 -5.13
N LYS A 431 23.56 -44.09 -5.73
CA LYS A 431 22.78 -45.29 -6.05
C LYS A 431 22.41 -46.07 -4.79
N GLU A 432 23.31 -46.20 -3.82
CA GLU A 432 23.03 -46.80 -2.51
C GLU A 432 22.02 -45.92 -1.71
N CYS A 433 22.23 -44.61 -1.70
CA CYS A 433 21.26 -43.69 -1.06
C CYS A 433 19.88 -43.73 -1.73
N ALA A 434 19.81 -43.96 -3.04
CA ALA A 434 18.53 -44.13 -3.73
C ALA A 434 17.85 -45.44 -3.33
N GLY A 435 18.59 -46.54 -3.22
CA GLY A 435 18.08 -47.82 -2.71
C GLY A 435 17.56 -47.72 -1.28
N LEU A 436 18.35 -47.14 -0.39
CA LEU A 436 17.93 -46.89 1.01
C LEU A 436 16.72 -45.96 1.13
N ARG A 437 16.59 -44.99 0.24
CA ARG A 437 15.38 -44.10 0.21
C ARG A 437 14.14 -44.85 -0.23
N GLU A 438 14.29 -45.81 -1.17
CA GLU A 438 13.19 -46.64 -1.64
C GLU A 438 12.75 -47.64 -0.56
N GLU A 439 13.70 -48.25 0.15
CA GLU A 439 13.47 -49.15 1.29
C GLU A 439 12.78 -48.38 2.46
N ASN A 440 13.28 -47.18 2.78
CA ASN A 440 12.65 -46.31 3.77
C ASN A 440 11.25 -45.84 3.34
N ALA A 441 11.02 -45.62 2.05
CA ALA A 441 9.69 -45.27 1.54
C ALA A 441 8.70 -46.47 1.63
N ILE A 442 9.19 -47.71 1.45
CA ILE A 442 8.38 -48.92 1.61
C ILE A 442 8.02 -49.14 3.09
N THR A 443 9.01 -49.05 3.98
CA THR A 443 8.80 -49.17 5.43
C THR A 443 7.90 -48.03 5.99
N ALA A 444 8.06 -46.81 5.50
CA ALA A 444 7.19 -45.70 5.87
C ALA A 444 5.73 -45.93 5.44
N ARG A 445 5.50 -46.47 4.24
CA ARG A 445 4.14 -46.83 3.77
C ARG A 445 3.53 -47.98 4.59
N ALA A 446 4.33 -49.00 4.96
CA ALA A 446 3.87 -50.07 5.82
C ALA A 446 3.49 -49.56 7.22
N LEU A 447 4.33 -48.72 7.81
CA LEU A 447 4.07 -48.08 9.10
C LEU A 447 2.83 -47.16 9.06
N GLU A 448 2.65 -46.45 7.95
CA GLU A 448 1.46 -45.62 7.75
C GLU A 448 0.17 -46.46 7.64
N GLN A 449 0.25 -47.64 6.98
CA GLN A 449 -0.90 -48.56 6.91
C GLN A 449 -1.21 -49.15 8.28
N GLU A 450 -0.20 -49.58 9.05
CA GLU A 450 -0.42 -50.06 10.41
C GLU A 450 -0.96 -48.99 11.34
N THR A 451 -0.45 -47.77 11.21
CA THR A 451 -0.95 -46.62 12.00
C THR A 451 -2.41 -46.32 11.65
N LYS A 452 -2.79 -46.43 10.36
CA LYS A 452 -4.20 -46.29 9.94
C LYS A 452 -5.09 -47.41 10.48
N ARG A 453 -4.57 -48.65 10.54
CA ARG A 453 -5.30 -49.81 11.14
C ARG A 453 -5.46 -49.61 12.64
N ALA A 454 -4.40 -49.25 13.36
CA ALA A 454 -4.44 -48.99 14.81
C ALA A 454 -5.40 -47.85 15.16
N ARG A 455 -5.39 -46.74 14.39
CA ARG A 455 -6.33 -45.63 14.55
C ARG A 455 -7.79 -46.04 14.29
N LYS A 456 -8.02 -46.94 13.31
CA LYS A 456 -9.36 -47.45 13.01
C LYS A 456 -9.89 -48.36 14.11
N GLU A 457 -9.03 -49.18 14.73
CA GLU A 457 -9.39 -50.02 15.87
C GLU A 457 -9.56 -49.21 17.16
N GLU A 458 -8.73 -48.20 17.38
CA GLU A 458 -8.86 -47.27 18.51
C GLU A 458 -10.13 -46.42 18.38
N TYR A 459 -10.42 -45.97 17.17
CA TYR A 459 -11.70 -45.30 16.86
C TYR A 459 -12.90 -46.20 17.12
N GLY A 460 -12.82 -47.49 16.71
CA GLY A 460 -13.85 -48.47 17.00
C GLY A 460 -14.04 -48.71 18.51
N ARG A 461 -12.95 -48.89 19.27
CA ARG A 461 -12.98 -49.01 20.73
C ARG A 461 -13.50 -47.78 21.41
N ASN A 462 -13.09 -46.60 20.96
CA ASN A 462 -13.58 -45.34 21.54
C ASN A 462 -15.05 -45.07 21.18
N LYS A 463 -15.50 -45.49 20.00
CA LYS A 463 -16.92 -45.43 19.62
C LYS A 463 -17.79 -46.34 20.47
N PHE A 464 -17.32 -47.58 20.78
CA PHE A 464 -18.03 -48.49 21.72
C PHE A 464 -17.99 -48.00 23.18
N ARG A 465 -16.85 -47.46 23.66
CA ARG A 465 -16.75 -46.84 24.97
C ARG A 465 -17.63 -45.58 25.06
N GLY A 466 -17.66 -44.77 23.99
CA GLY A 466 -18.52 -43.60 23.89
C GLY A 466 -20.02 -43.97 23.92
N ALA A 467 -20.42 -45.06 23.26
CA ALA A 467 -21.79 -45.52 23.23
C ALA A 467 -22.26 -46.07 24.61
N LEU A 468 -21.39 -46.77 25.35
CA LEU A 468 -21.68 -47.25 26.72
C LEU A 468 -21.65 -46.12 27.76
N TRP A 469 -20.77 -45.13 27.59
CA TRP A 469 -20.73 -43.93 28.42
C TRP A 469 -21.90 -42.98 28.09
N GLY A 470 -22.31 -42.92 26.81
CA GLY A 470 -23.41 -42.11 26.33
C GLY A 470 -24.74 -42.46 26.97
N SER A 471 -25.07 -43.75 27.12
CA SER A 471 -26.36 -44.18 27.73
C SER A 471 -26.48 -43.81 29.23
N ASN A 472 -25.39 -43.86 30.01
CA ASN A 472 -25.43 -43.48 31.41
C ASN A 472 -25.23 -41.98 31.65
N SER A 473 -24.47 -41.32 30.75
CA SER A 473 -24.31 -39.85 30.76
C SER A 473 -25.58 -39.15 30.29
N GLU A 474 -26.29 -39.71 29.32
CA GLU A 474 -27.48 -39.11 28.73
C GLU A 474 -28.65 -39.01 29.76
N LEU A 475 -28.78 -40.02 30.65
CA LEU A 475 -29.75 -39.96 31.73
C LEU A 475 -29.35 -38.93 32.83
N LYS A 476 -28.05 -38.76 33.07
CA LYS A 476 -27.55 -37.76 33.99
C LYS A 476 -27.62 -36.35 33.39
N LEU A 477 -27.25 -36.22 32.11
CA LEU A 477 -27.38 -34.96 31.36
C LEU A 477 -28.82 -34.48 31.26
N ARG A 478 -29.80 -35.38 30.99
CA ARG A 478 -31.21 -34.98 30.91
C ARG A 478 -31.78 -34.50 32.25
N ARG A 479 -31.23 -34.97 33.38
CA ARG A 479 -31.58 -34.40 34.68
C ARG A 479 -30.93 -33.05 34.92
N GLU A 480 -29.67 -32.92 34.56
CA GLU A 480 -28.91 -31.66 34.67
C GLU A 480 -29.43 -30.62 33.68
N GLU A 481 -29.74 -31.01 32.43
CA GLU A 481 -30.36 -30.14 31.42
C GLU A 481 -31.74 -29.63 31.86
N ARG A 482 -32.55 -30.48 32.49
CA ARG A 482 -33.85 -30.05 33.02
C ARG A 482 -33.70 -29.06 34.17
N ASP A 483 -32.72 -29.26 35.05
CA ASP A 483 -32.46 -28.38 36.20
C ASP A 483 -31.75 -27.08 35.75
N GLN A 484 -30.82 -27.17 34.77
CA GLN A 484 -30.25 -26.01 34.07
C GLN A 484 -31.30 -25.23 33.25
N SER A 485 -32.20 -25.94 32.55
CA SER A 485 -33.26 -25.29 31.80
C SER A 485 -34.26 -24.55 32.72
N ARG A 486 -34.50 -25.09 33.94
CA ARG A 486 -35.28 -24.39 34.98
C ARG A 486 -34.55 -23.17 35.53
N ALA A 487 -33.27 -23.31 35.86
CA ALA A 487 -32.43 -22.20 36.33
C ALA A 487 -32.28 -21.13 35.26
N HIS A 488 -32.03 -21.54 33.98
CA HIS A 488 -31.96 -20.63 32.86
C HIS A 488 -33.29 -19.92 32.57
N GLY A 489 -34.43 -20.65 32.73
CA GLY A 489 -35.77 -20.05 32.62
C GLY A 489 -36.03 -19.00 33.72
N MET A 490 -35.45 -19.15 34.91
CA MET A 490 -35.54 -18.12 35.97
C MET A 490 -34.69 -16.90 35.63
N VAL A 491 -33.45 -17.10 35.15
CA VAL A 491 -32.56 -16.02 34.74
C VAL A 491 -33.14 -15.24 33.55
N LEU A 492 -33.65 -15.96 32.54
CA LEU A 492 -34.31 -15.31 31.40
C LEU A 492 -35.56 -14.51 31.80
N LYS A 493 -36.26 -14.97 32.85
CA LYS A 493 -37.41 -14.23 33.38
C LYS A 493 -36.98 -12.93 34.07
N GLU A 494 -35.88 -12.97 34.81
CA GLU A 494 -35.29 -11.78 35.43
C GLU A 494 -34.69 -10.82 34.37
N GLU A 495 -34.00 -11.36 33.35
CA GLU A 495 -33.49 -10.58 32.23
C GLU A 495 -34.61 -9.94 31.40
N LEU A 496 -35.72 -10.66 31.18
CA LEU A 496 -36.91 -10.13 30.52
C LEU A 496 -37.51 -8.94 31.28
N VAL A 497 -37.56 -9.05 32.61
CA VAL A 497 -38.02 -7.97 33.50
C VAL A 497 -37.04 -6.78 33.46
N ALA A 498 -35.72 -7.05 33.46
CA ALA A 498 -34.69 -6.03 33.33
C ALA A 498 -34.73 -5.37 31.95
N CYS A 499 -34.87 -6.15 30.89
CA CYS A 499 -35.02 -5.65 29.52
C CYS A 499 -36.30 -4.81 29.35
N SER A 500 -37.42 -5.23 29.98
CA SER A 500 -38.66 -4.46 29.99
C SER A 500 -38.52 -3.12 30.71
N ARG A 501 -37.75 -3.07 31.81
CA ARG A 501 -37.41 -1.80 32.51
C ARG A 501 -36.51 -0.91 31.64
N SER A 502 -35.48 -1.51 31.02
CA SER A 502 -34.57 -0.80 30.11
C SER A 502 -35.30 -0.25 28.89
N LYS A 503 -36.23 -1.06 28.32
CA LYS A 503 -37.09 -0.59 27.21
C LYS A 503 -37.95 0.60 27.60
N ARG A 504 -38.55 0.61 28.81
CA ARG A 504 -39.33 1.75 29.30
C ARG A 504 -38.45 2.99 29.46
N SER A 505 -37.25 2.84 30.06
CA SER A 505 -36.29 3.92 30.23
C SER A 505 -35.83 4.49 28.88
N LEU A 506 -35.53 3.60 27.89
CA LEU A 506 -35.16 4.02 26.54
C LEU A 506 -36.32 4.72 25.82
N SER A 507 -37.56 4.22 25.97
CA SER A 507 -38.75 4.84 25.39
C SER A 507 -39.00 6.23 25.97
N GLN A 508 -38.75 6.41 27.28
CA GLN A 508 -38.85 7.71 27.93
C GLN A 508 -37.77 8.67 27.41
N ARG A 509 -36.52 8.22 27.32
CA ARG A 509 -35.41 9.02 26.79
C ARG A 509 -35.63 9.35 25.31
N LEU A 510 -36.23 8.44 24.53
CA LEU A 510 -36.58 8.70 23.14
C LEU A 510 -37.62 9.83 23.06
N CYS A 511 -38.68 9.75 23.87
CA CYS A 511 -39.71 10.81 23.92
C CYS A 511 -39.14 12.16 24.37
N GLU A 512 -38.23 12.17 25.34
CA GLU A 512 -37.50 13.39 25.76
C GLU A 512 -36.63 13.94 24.64
N THR A 513 -35.93 13.04 23.90
CA THR A 513 -35.09 13.44 22.75
C THR A 513 -35.93 13.96 21.59
N GLU A 514 -37.06 13.31 21.30
CA GLU A 514 -38.00 13.78 20.27
C GLU A 514 -38.60 15.14 20.63
N THR A 515 -38.92 15.35 21.91
CA THR A 515 -39.44 16.65 22.40
C THR A 515 -38.38 17.73 22.28
N ASN A 516 -37.13 17.44 22.66
CA ASN A 516 -36.00 18.35 22.51
C ASN A 516 -35.70 18.63 21.03
N MET A 517 -35.80 17.63 20.17
CA MET A 517 -35.57 17.78 18.73
C MET A 517 -36.65 18.64 18.08
N LEU A 518 -37.93 18.46 18.51
CA LEU A 518 -39.02 19.30 18.05
C LEU A 518 -38.84 20.76 18.51
N ALA A 519 -38.37 20.99 19.75
CA ALA A 519 -38.03 22.32 20.23
C ALA A 519 -36.88 22.96 19.45
N ILE A 520 -35.86 22.18 19.11
CA ILE A 520 -34.72 22.62 18.28
C ILE A 520 -35.23 22.96 16.86
N ILE A 521 -36.05 22.10 16.26
CA ILE A 521 -36.65 22.32 14.94
C ILE A 521 -37.49 23.58 14.94
N ALA A 522 -38.33 23.80 15.97
CA ALA A 522 -39.14 25.03 16.11
C ALA A 522 -38.25 26.26 16.19
N LYS A 523 -37.16 26.21 16.96
CA LYS A 523 -36.19 27.30 17.05
C LYS A 523 -35.51 27.59 15.70
N TYR A 524 -35.08 26.54 14.98
CA TYR A 524 -34.49 26.72 13.66
C TYR A 524 -35.51 27.22 12.62
N GLN A 525 -36.79 26.83 12.73
CA GLN A 525 -37.84 27.35 11.88
C GLN A 525 -38.10 28.84 12.14
N GLU A 526 -38.02 29.25 13.40
CA GLU A 526 -38.10 30.68 13.77
C GLU A 526 -36.89 31.47 13.26
N GLU A 527 -35.66 30.91 13.45
CA GLU A 527 -34.43 31.50 12.91
C GLU A 527 -34.44 31.55 11.37
N LEU A 528 -34.97 30.50 10.72
CA LEU A 528 -35.13 30.45 9.26
C LEU A 528 -36.17 31.49 8.78
N GLY A 529 -37.26 31.66 9.54
CA GLY A 529 -38.25 32.71 9.29
C GLY A 529 -37.67 34.11 9.42
N LEU A 530 -36.83 34.33 10.44
CA LEU A 530 -36.10 35.57 10.62
C LEU A 530 -35.06 35.80 9.51
N ALA A 531 -34.36 34.75 9.12
CA ALA A 531 -33.39 34.80 8.02
C ALA A 531 -34.09 35.09 6.68
N ALA A 532 -35.22 34.41 6.40
CA ALA A 532 -36.04 34.68 5.20
C ALA A 532 -36.59 36.11 5.19
N ALA A 533 -37.03 36.64 6.36
CA ALA A 533 -37.44 38.01 6.48
C ALA A 533 -36.27 39.00 6.31
N HIS A 534 -35.08 38.61 6.72
CA HIS A 534 -33.85 39.36 6.47
C HIS A 534 -33.43 39.29 5.00
N GLU A 535 -33.56 38.13 4.37
CA GLU A 535 -33.33 37.95 2.92
C GLU A 535 -34.30 38.78 2.09
N HIS A 536 -35.60 38.81 2.47
CA HIS A 536 -36.56 39.68 1.81
C HIS A 536 -36.20 41.16 1.95
N ARG A 537 -35.76 41.60 3.14
CA ARG A 537 -35.29 42.97 3.32
C ARG A 537 -34.05 43.26 2.47
N ILE A 538 -33.09 42.32 2.44
CA ILE A 538 -31.94 42.46 1.58
C ILE A 538 -32.35 42.45 0.10
N ALA A 539 -33.32 41.59 -0.29
CA ALA A 539 -33.83 41.57 -1.65
C ALA A 539 -34.53 42.90 -2.02
N ASP A 540 -35.29 43.48 -1.07
CA ASP A 540 -35.92 44.79 -1.25
C ASP A 540 -34.87 45.91 -1.32
N GLU A 541 -33.83 45.86 -0.45
CA GLU A 541 -32.69 46.77 -0.52
C GLU A 541 -31.88 46.59 -1.81
N TYR A 542 -31.67 45.31 -2.23
CA TYR A 542 -31.06 44.99 -3.53
C TYR A 542 -31.93 45.44 -4.70
N ALA A 543 -33.27 45.31 -4.63
CA ALA A 543 -34.18 45.78 -5.65
C ALA A 543 -34.14 47.33 -5.74
N GLN A 544 -34.03 48.03 -4.57
CA GLN A 544 -33.82 49.48 -4.55
C GLN A 544 -32.42 49.85 -5.13
N VAL A 545 -31.37 49.13 -4.71
CA VAL A 545 -30.02 49.33 -5.24
C VAL A 545 -29.94 48.93 -6.73
N TYR A 546 -30.73 47.93 -7.15
CA TYR A 546 -30.83 47.55 -8.57
C TYR A 546 -31.61 48.59 -9.37
N ALA A 547 -32.69 49.14 -8.82
CA ALA A 547 -33.39 50.25 -9.45
C ALA A 547 -32.52 51.51 -9.55
N GLU A 548 -31.69 51.79 -8.55
CA GLU A 548 -30.64 52.81 -8.66
C GLU A 548 -29.49 52.43 -9.61
N LYS A 549 -29.16 51.11 -9.71
CA LYS A 549 -28.13 50.57 -10.60
C LYS A 549 -28.59 50.46 -12.06
N GLU A 550 -29.89 50.30 -12.36
CA GLU A 550 -30.38 50.40 -13.74
C GLU A 550 -30.11 51.78 -14.33
N ALA A 551 -30.11 52.82 -13.49
CA ALA A 551 -29.61 54.12 -13.90
C ALA A 551 -28.09 54.13 -14.16
N ARG A 552 -27.33 53.25 -13.48
CA ARG A 552 -25.89 53.05 -13.69
C ARG A 552 -25.59 51.84 -14.59
N GLY A 553 -26.60 51.03 -14.98
CA GLY A 553 -26.48 49.80 -15.79
C GLY A 553 -25.82 50.02 -17.16
N ARG A 554 -25.98 51.22 -17.70
CA ARG A 554 -25.26 51.60 -18.94
C ARG A 554 -23.74 51.61 -18.81
N VAL A 555 -23.22 51.72 -17.58
CA VAL A 555 -21.78 51.67 -17.34
C VAL A 555 -21.28 50.22 -17.27
N ILE A 556 -22.10 49.30 -16.71
CA ILE A 556 -21.74 47.85 -16.62
C ILE A 556 -21.86 47.18 -18.00
N ASP A 557 -22.88 47.53 -18.76
CA ASP A 557 -23.01 47.05 -20.14
C ASP A 557 -21.88 47.58 -21.03
N SER A 558 -21.47 48.83 -20.80
CA SER A 558 -20.27 49.40 -21.43
C SER A 558 -19.01 48.66 -21.01
N LEU A 559 -18.86 48.33 -19.71
CA LEU A 559 -17.71 47.57 -19.21
C LEU A 559 -17.75 46.10 -19.64
N HIS A 560 -18.94 45.51 -19.80
CA HIS A 560 -19.09 44.15 -20.34
C HIS A 560 -18.80 44.11 -21.86
N GLN A 561 -19.26 45.13 -22.58
CA GLN A 561 -18.88 45.31 -23.99
C GLN A 561 -17.38 45.60 -24.12
N GLU A 562 -16.80 46.42 -23.23
CA GLU A 562 -15.36 46.62 -23.20
C GLU A 562 -14.61 45.34 -22.84
N ALA A 563 -15.04 44.56 -21.84
CA ALA A 563 -14.44 43.29 -21.46
C ALA A 563 -14.58 42.26 -22.59
N THR A 564 -15.72 42.21 -23.28
CA THR A 564 -15.93 41.35 -24.44
C THR A 564 -15.07 41.82 -25.61
N MET A 565 -15.01 43.12 -25.89
CA MET A 565 -14.10 43.71 -26.87
C MET A 565 -12.62 43.46 -26.51
N TRP A 566 -12.27 43.48 -25.22
CA TRP A 566 -10.92 43.15 -24.77
C TRP A 566 -10.62 41.65 -24.88
N MET A 567 -11.60 40.77 -24.63
CA MET A 567 -11.47 39.33 -24.88
C MET A 567 -11.35 39.02 -26.37
N ASP A 568 -12.16 39.67 -27.21
CA ASP A 568 -12.06 39.51 -28.67
C ASP A 568 -10.76 40.10 -29.24
N ARG A 569 -10.31 41.25 -28.71
CA ARG A 569 -8.98 41.80 -29.05
C ARG A 569 -7.84 40.94 -28.54
N PHE A 570 -7.99 40.32 -27.38
CA PHE A 570 -7.00 39.37 -26.85
C PHE A 570 -6.94 38.09 -27.66
N ALA A 571 -8.09 37.61 -28.15
CA ALA A 571 -8.13 36.48 -29.09
C ALA A 571 -7.50 36.82 -30.47
N LEU A 572 -7.55 38.08 -30.85
CA LEU A 572 -7.01 38.58 -32.13
C LEU A 572 -5.56 39.07 -32.09
N THR A 573 -5.06 39.46 -30.90
CA THR A 573 -3.68 39.91 -30.70
C THR A 573 -2.98 39.13 -29.62
N LEU A 574 -2.31 38.06 -30.05
CA LEU A 574 -1.44 37.18 -29.26
C LEU A 574 -0.15 37.86 -28.73
N ASN A 575 -0.13 39.19 -28.62
CA ASN A 575 0.96 39.93 -28.01
C ASN A 575 0.52 40.47 -26.67
N GLY A 576 0.98 39.72 -25.64
CA GLY A 576 0.74 39.86 -24.24
C GLY A 576 0.51 41.27 -23.69
N SER A 577 -0.71 41.62 -23.37
CA SER A 577 -0.95 42.80 -22.55
C SER A 577 -0.65 42.50 -21.09
N GLN A 578 0.30 43.21 -20.51
CA GLN A 578 0.59 43.23 -19.07
C GLN A 578 -0.54 43.84 -18.24
N GLU A 579 -1.66 44.20 -18.85
CA GLU A 579 -2.77 44.93 -18.23
C GLU A 579 -3.77 44.02 -17.50
N LEU A 580 -4.03 42.81 -18.00
CA LEU A 580 -5.00 41.86 -17.41
C LEU A 580 -4.73 41.54 -15.92
N PRO A 581 -3.50 41.28 -15.50
CA PRO A 581 -3.19 41.06 -14.08
C PRO A 581 -3.47 42.28 -13.21
N ARG A 582 -3.27 43.50 -13.75
CA ARG A 582 -3.54 44.75 -13.04
C ARG A 582 -5.04 44.97 -12.80
N TRP A 583 -5.89 44.71 -13.81
CA TRP A 583 -7.32 44.84 -13.70
C TRP A 583 -7.92 43.83 -12.72
N LEU A 584 -7.43 42.59 -12.75
CA LEU A 584 -7.88 41.55 -11.82
C LEU A 584 -7.44 41.86 -10.37
N ALA A 585 -6.24 42.38 -10.17
CA ALA A 585 -5.77 42.83 -8.87
C ALA A 585 -6.65 43.93 -8.31
N LYS A 586 -7.10 44.88 -9.18
CA LYS A 586 -8.03 45.94 -8.81
C LYS A 586 -9.42 45.42 -8.47
N ALA A 587 -9.92 44.44 -9.24
CA ALA A 587 -11.21 43.81 -8.96
C ALA A 587 -11.18 43.01 -7.63
N LYS A 588 -10.09 42.33 -7.32
CA LYS A 588 -9.89 41.69 -6.02
C LYS A 588 -9.87 42.67 -4.87
N ALA A 589 -9.11 43.76 -4.99
CA ALA A 589 -9.06 44.81 -3.98
C ALA A 589 -10.44 45.45 -3.75
N MET A 590 -11.25 45.59 -4.79
CA MET A 590 -12.64 46.07 -4.67
C MET A 590 -13.53 45.03 -3.98
N ALA A 591 -13.43 43.74 -4.33
CA ALA A 591 -14.19 42.69 -3.69
C ALA A 591 -13.86 42.57 -2.19
N ASP A 592 -12.59 42.71 -1.83
CA ASP A 592 -12.14 42.76 -0.43
C ASP A 592 -12.67 44.01 0.29
N THR A 593 -12.65 45.17 -0.36
CA THR A 593 -13.09 46.46 0.22
C THR A 593 -14.59 46.48 0.51
N TYR A 594 -15.39 45.85 -0.35
CA TYR A 594 -16.85 45.82 -0.23
C TYR A 594 -17.42 44.56 0.36
N SER A 595 -16.58 43.69 0.97
CA SER A 595 -16.97 42.42 1.59
C SER A 595 -17.87 41.58 0.68
N ALA A 596 -17.45 41.40 -0.58
CA ALA A 596 -18.23 40.70 -1.57
C ALA A 596 -18.46 39.22 -1.15
N PRO A 597 -19.58 38.59 -1.57
CA PRO A 597 -19.83 37.17 -1.30
C PRO A 597 -18.69 36.24 -1.71
N GLU A 598 -18.58 35.12 -1.01
CA GLU A 598 -17.47 34.15 -1.18
C GLU A 598 -17.39 33.57 -2.61
N GLU A 599 -18.55 33.48 -3.30
CA GLU A 599 -18.66 33.09 -4.70
C GLU A 599 -17.94 34.08 -5.64
N ILE A 600 -17.96 35.35 -5.35
CA ILE A 600 -17.26 36.36 -6.15
C ILE A 600 -15.75 36.27 -5.93
N HIS A 601 -15.31 36.02 -4.71
CA HIS A 601 -13.91 35.77 -4.41
C HIS A 601 -13.42 34.45 -5.11
N GLY A 602 -14.26 33.43 -5.11
CA GLY A 602 -14.04 32.19 -5.84
C GLY A 602 -13.88 32.40 -7.35
N LEU A 603 -14.77 33.21 -7.93
CA LEU A 603 -14.76 33.53 -9.36
C LEU A 603 -13.53 34.38 -9.74
N LEU A 604 -13.18 35.35 -8.92
CA LEU A 604 -11.96 36.14 -9.11
C LEU A 604 -10.69 35.32 -8.91
N GLY A 605 -10.73 34.30 -8.01
CA GLY A 605 -9.68 33.29 -7.84
C GLY A 605 -9.52 32.44 -9.09
N TYR A 606 -10.61 31.97 -9.67
CA TYR A 606 -10.63 31.22 -10.93
C TYR A 606 -10.07 32.04 -12.11
N CYS A 607 -10.49 33.29 -12.22
CA CYS A 607 -9.93 34.19 -13.25
C CYS A 607 -8.43 34.43 -13.09
N GLN A 608 -7.94 34.52 -11.85
CA GLN A 608 -6.50 34.61 -11.58
C GLN A 608 -5.76 33.35 -12.04
N HIS A 609 -6.31 32.19 -11.70
CA HIS A 609 -5.72 30.91 -12.09
C HIS A 609 -5.65 30.77 -13.62
N MET A 610 -6.70 31.17 -14.34
CA MET A 610 -6.73 31.15 -15.79
C MET A 610 -5.71 32.11 -16.41
N ILE A 611 -5.54 33.29 -15.83
CA ILE A 611 -4.54 34.26 -16.28
C ILE A 611 -3.13 33.74 -16.04
N ASP A 612 -2.87 33.15 -14.87
CA ASP A 612 -1.57 32.58 -14.53
C ASP A 612 -1.22 31.39 -15.44
N LEU A 613 -2.22 30.57 -15.78
CA LEU A 613 -2.08 29.47 -16.75
C LEU A 613 -1.76 29.99 -18.14
N MET A 614 -2.45 31.04 -18.59
CA MET A 614 -2.21 31.66 -19.89
C MET A 614 -0.83 32.31 -19.97
N VAL A 615 -0.40 33.02 -18.91
CA VAL A 615 0.93 33.62 -18.80
C VAL A 615 2.01 32.53 -18.80
N HIS A 616 1.75 31.39 -18.15
CA HIS A 616 2.67 30.24 -18.13
C HIS A 616 2.79 29.61 -19.53
N ILE A 617 1.67 29.42 -20.24
CA ILE A 617 1.66 28.89 -21.61
C ILE A 617 2.41 29.84 -22.58
N ILE A 618 2.27 31.14 -22.39
CA ILE A 618 2.92 32.17 -23.22
C ILE A 618 4.43 32.24 -22.94
N ARG A 619 4.86 32.07 -21.69
CA ARG A 619 6.29 32.09 -21.30
C ARG A 619 7.05 30.83 -21.68
N ASN A 620 6.35 29.71 -21.89
CA ASN A 620 6.96 28.41 -22.21
C ASN A 620 6.80 28.01 -23.68
N ARG A 621 6.32 28.95 -24.55
CA ARG A 621 6.40 28.88 -26.03
C ARG A 621 7.46 29.86 -26.52
#